data_1fafecff28bfd25907bb0806bf2a3b64
#
_entry.id   1fafecff28bfd25907bb0806bf2a3b64
#
_cell.length_a   1.000
_cell.length_b   1.000
_cell.length_c   1.000
_cell.angle_alpha   90.00
_cell.angle_beta   90.00
_cell.angle_gamma   90.00
#
_symmetry.space_group_name_H-M   'P 1'
#
loop_
_entity.id
_entity.type
_entity.pdbx_description
1 polymer ?
#
loop_
_entity_poly.entity_id
_entity_poly.type
_entity_poly.pdbx_seq_one_letter_code
_entity_poly.pdbx_strand_id
1 'polypeptide(L)'
;MAERATIARPYARAAFAQAKDTGALAPWSKLLQTAAAFVADERVEQLISSPNVSADQLVDLFADLHGKGSEDIRNFIRLLGQNRRLALLPDIAAQFEALRAELENTAAVEVTSAVALSDEQKAKLAAALKTRLRREVQMTPTVDADLIGGAVIRCGDLVIDGSIKGRLAQLQNELSN
;
A
#
# COMPACT_ATOMS: atom_id res chain seq x y z
N MET A 1 -12.97 -3.30 -10.93
CA MET A 1 -12.00 -3.12 -9.83
C MET A 1 -12.55 -3.53 -8.45
N ALA A 2 -13.74 -3.09 -8.04
CA ALA A 2 -14.32 -3.47 -6.72
C ALA A 2 -14.51 -4.98 -6.51
N GLU A 3 -14.84 -5.73 -7.56
CA GLU A 3 -15.06 -7.17 -7.49
C GLU A 3 -13.76 -7.95 -7.22
N ARG A 4 -12.65 -7.60 -7.87
CA ARG A 4 -11.33 -8.22 -7.63
C ARG A 4 -10.87 -8.01 -6.18
N ALA A 5 -11.00 -6.81 -5.66
CA ALA A 5 -10.68 -6.49 -4.27
C ALA A 5 -11.52 -7.29 -3.27
N THR A 6 -12.80 -7.54 -3.58
CA THR A 6 -13.67 -8.35 -2.73
C THR A 6 -13.23 -9.82 -2.70
N ILE A 7 -12.82 -10.36 -3.84
CA ILE A 7 -12.34 -11.76 -3.93
C ILE A 7 -10.95 -11.89 -3.30
N ALA A 8 -10.10 -10.87 -3.35
CA ALA A 8 -8.76 -10.84 -2.75
C ALA A 8 -8.79 -10.83 -1.21
N ARG A 9 -9.85 -10.23 -0.61
CA ARG A 9 -9.95 -10.00 0.84
C ARG A 9 -9.76 -11.24 1.72
N PRO A 10 -10.39 -12.39 1.48
CA PRO A 10 -10.18 -13.57 2.31
C PRO A 10 -8.74 -14.08 2.26
N TYR A 11 -8.08 -13.99 1.11
CA TYR A 11 -6.68 -14.39 0.95
C TYR A 11 -5.72 -13.45 1.67
N ALA A 12 -5.94 -12.14 1.56
CA ALA A 12 -5.14 -11.14 2.29
C ALA A 12 -5.25 -11.32 3.81
N ARG A 13 -6.47 -11.57 4.33
CA ARG A 13 -6.70 -11.85 5.76
C ARG A 13 -6.03 -13.14 6.20
N ALA A 14 -6.11 -14.22 5.40
CA ALA A 14 -5.48 -15.49 5.72
C ALA A 14 -3.95 -15.36 5.76
N ALA A 15 -3.36 -14.73 4.75
CA ALA A 15 -1.93 -14.44 4.70
C ALA A 15 -1.48 -13.59 5.89
N PHE A 16 -2.25 -12.57 6.25
CA PHE A 16 -1.96 -11.69 7.38
C PHE A 16 -2.05 -12.42 8.73
N ALA A 17 -3.08 -13.26 8.92
CA ALA A 17 -3.21 -14.07 10.13
C ALA A 17 -2.03 -15.02 10.30
N GLN A 18 -1.64 -15.75 9.24
CA GLN A 18 -0.49 -16.65 9.26
C GLN A 18 0.82 -15.88 9.52
N ALA A 19 1.02 -14.74 8.85
CA ALA A 19 2.21 -13.90 9.04
C ALA A 19 2.31 -13.35 10.47
N LYS A 20 1.18 -13.01 11.08
CA LYS A 20 1.09 -12.53 12.47
C LYS A 20 1.42 -13.64 13.45
N ASP A 21 0.82 -14.83 13.28
CA ASP A 21 0.99 -15.97 14.18
C ASP A 21 2.44 -16.50 14.16
N THR A 22 3.10 -16.42 13.00
CA THR A 22 4.51 -16.83 12.84
C THR A 22 5.50 -15.69 13.13
N GLY A 23 5.06 -14.48 13.41
CA GLY A 23 5.92 -13.30 13.59
C GLY A 23 6.66 -12.88 12.32
N ALA A 24 6.22 -13.31 11.15
CA ALA A 24 6.89 -13.16 9.87
C ALA A 24 6.26 -12.09 8.95
N LEU A 25 5.72 -11.00 9.53
CA LEU A 25 5.04 -9.94 8.77
C LEU A 25 5.94 -9.31 7.70
N ALA A 26 7.21 -9.00 8.03
CA ALA A 26 8.13 -8.39 7.08
C ALA A 26 8.52 -9.32 5.91
N PRO A 27 8.85 -10.61 6.11
CA PRO A 27 9.03 -11.58 5.03
C PRO A 27 7.81 -11.73 4.13
N TRP A 28 6.60 -11.82 4.70
CA TRP A 28 5.37 -11.92 3.94
C TRP A 28 5.08 -10.67 3.10
N SER A 29 5.27 -9.49 3.68
CA SER A 29 5.13 -8.21 2.97
C SER A 29 6.05 -8.15 1.75
N LYS A 30 7.35 -8.40 1.96
CA LYS A 30 8.34 -8.40 0.87
C LYS A 30 7.99 -9.39 -0.23
N LEU A 31 7.53 -10.58 0.15
CA LEU A 31 7.11 -11.60 -0.79
C LEU A 31 5.92 -11.16 -1.63
N LEU A 32 4.85 -10.71 -0.97
CA LEU A 32 3.62 -10.31 -1.67
C LEU A 32 3.88 -9.13 -2.61
N GLN A 33 4.72 -8.18 -2.21
CA GLN A 33 5.12 -7.05 -3.07
C GLN A 33 5.91 -7.54 -4.30
N THR A 34 6.89 -8.43 -4.11
CA THR A 34 7.67 -8.98 -5.22
C THR A 34 6.79 -9.80 -6.16
N ALA A 35 5.91 -10.64 -5.61
CA ALA A 35 4.97 -11.43 -6.39
C ALA A 35 3.95 -10.55 -7.14
N ALA A 36 3.48 -9.47 -6.52
CA ALA A 36 2.60 -8.49 -7.15
C ALA A 36 3.29 -7.77 -8.33
N ALA A 37 4.54 -7.35 -8.14
CA ALA A 37 5.33 -6.73 -9.20
C ALA A 37 5.59 -7.70 -10.36
N PHE A 38 5.81 -8.98 -10.05
CA PHE A 38 6.02 -10.01 -11.05
C PHE A 38 4.75 -10.27 -11.89
N VAL A 39 3.58 -10.34 -11.24
CA VAL A 39 2.28 -10.50 -11.93
C VAL A 39 1.90 -9.28 -12.77
N ALA A 40 2.43 -8.10 -12.45
CA ALA A 40 2.20 -6.88 -13.24
C ALA A 40 2.96 -6.86 -14.59
N ASP A 41 3.90 -7.78 -14.82
CA ASP A 41 4.54 -7.96 -16.12
C ASP A 41 3.55 -8.61 -17.11
N GLU A 42 3.35 -8.00 -18.29
CA GLU A 42 2.40 -8.49 -19.32
C GLU A 42 2.66 -9.93 -19.76
N ARG A 43 3.94 -10.34 -19.76
CA ARG A 43 4.33 -11.71 -20.14
C ARG A 43 3.87 -12.72 -19.10
N VAL A 44 3.96 -12.34 -17.82
CA VAL A 44 3.51 -13.18 -16.71
C VAL A 44 2.00 -13.23 -16.64
N GLU A 45 1.31 -12.12 -16.89
CA GLU A 45 -0.14 -12.08 -16.99
C GLU A 45 -0.67 -13.01 -18.08
N GLN A 46 -0.02 -13.03 -19.25
CA GLN A 46 -0.35 -13.95 -20.34
C GLN A 46 -0.12 -15.41 -19.93
N LEU A 47 0.97 -15.72 -19.24
CA LEU A 47 1.26 -17.07 -18.74
C LEU A 47 0.22 -17.53 -17.72
N ILE A 48 -0.16 -16.69 -16.77
CA ILE A 48 -1.16 -16.99 -15.73
C ILE A 48 -2.54 -17.21 -16.36
N SER A 49 -2.85 -16.49 -17.43
CA SER A 49 -4.12 -16.59 -18.14
C SER A 49 -4.17 -17.77 -19.11
N SER A 50 -3.02 -18.38 -19.43
CA SER A 50 -2.92 -19.47 -20.40
C SER A 50 -3.49 -20.78 -19.82
N PRO A 51 -4.41 -21.46 -20.53
CA PRO A 51 -4.93 -22.75 -20.09
C PRO A 51 -3.89 -23.89 -20.19
N ASN A 52 -2.80 -23.67 -20.92
CA ASN A 52 -1.76 -24.67 -21.17
C ASN A 52 -0.72 -24.73 -20.06
N VAL A 53 -0.71 -23.76 -19.13
CA VAL A 53 0.22 -23.73 -18.00
C VAL A 53 -0.46 -24.32 -16.76
N SER A 54 0.17 -25.35 -16.20
CA SER A 54 -0.36 -26.00 -15.00
C SER A 54 -0.14 -25.12 -13.75
N ALA A 55 -1.01 -25.32 -12.73
CA ALA A 55 -0.86 -24.63 -11.46
C ALA A 55 0.51 -24.90 -10.80
N ASP A 56 1.03 -26.14 -10.93
CA ASP A 56 2.33 -26.51 -10.36
C ASP A 56 3.49 -25.80 -11.06
N GLN A 57 3.45 -25.65 -12.38
CA GLN A 57 4.47 -24.87 -13.12
C GLN A 57 4.47 -23.40 -12.70
N LEU A 58 3.30 -22.81 -12.47
CA LEU A 58 3.21 -21.43 -11.94
C LEU A 58 3.76 -21.36 -10.53
N VAL A 59 3.47 -22.33 -9.65
CA VAL A 59 3.99 -22.37 -8.29
C VAL A 59 5.50 -22.48 -8.28
N ASP A 60 6.10 -23.32 -9.13
CA ASP A 60 7.54 -23.46 -9.23
C ASP A 60 8.19 -22.15 -9.71
N LEU A 61 7.59 -21.48 -10.68
CA LEU A 61 8.05 -20.16 -11.16
C LEU A 61 8.06 -19.11 -10.02
N PHE A 62 7.04 -19.11 -9.18
CA PHE A 62 7.00 -18.21 -8.02
C PHE A 62 7.92 -18.67 -6.88
N ALA A 63 8.17 -19.96 -6.72
CA ALA A 63 9.08 -20.48 -5.72
C ALA A 63 10.54 -20.08 -6.00
N ASP A 64 10.94 -20.04 -7.26
CA ASP A 64 12.30 -19.63 -7.69
C ASP A 64 12.57 -18.14 -7.41
N LEU A 65 11.54 -17.28 -7.43
CA LEU A 65 11.68 -15.86 -7.10
C LEU A 65 12.08 -15.60 -5.63
N HIS A 66 11.85 -16.55 -4.75
CA HIS A 66 11.96 -16.34 -3.30
C HIS A 66 13.04 -17.19 -2.61
N GLY A 67 13.80 -18.00 -3.36
CA GLY A 67 14.74 -18.93 -2.78
C GLY A 67 14.02 -19.93 -1.84
N LYS A 68 14.70 -20.40 -0.80
CA LYS A 68 14.11 -21.30 0.22
C LYS A 68 13.17 -20.52 1.16
N GLY A 69 12.05 -19.97 0.62
CA GLY A 69 11.00 -19.35 1.41
C GLY A 69 10.35 -20.34 2.38
N SER A 70 9.67 -19.83 3.42
CA SER A 70 8.97 -20.69 4.36
C SER A 70 7.93 -21.55 3.61
N GLU A 71 7.71 -22.74 4.10
CA GLU A 71 6.76 -23.72 3.52
C GLU A 71 5.35 -23.15 3.44
N ASP A 72 4.98 -22.30 4.42
CA ASP A 72 3.71 -21.59 4.48
C ASP A 72 3.47 -20.70 3.27
N ILE A 73 4.49 -19.97 2.85
CA ILE A 73 4.45 -19.08 1.70
C ILE A 73 4.26 -19.88 0.41
N ARG A 74 4.98 -20.98 0.26
CA ARG A 74 4.84 -21.86 -0.89
C ARG A 74 3.43 -22.45 -0.97
N ASN A 75 2.88 -22.87 0.18
CA ASN A 75 1.53 -23.40 0.27
C ASN A 75 0.48 -22.34 -0.08
N PHE A 76 0.70 -21.09 0.33
CA PHE A 76 -0.18 -19.99 -0.02
C PHE A 76 -0.20 -19.73 -1.53
N ILE A 77 0.98 -19.67 -2.18
CA ILE A 77 1.07 -19.50 -3.64
C ILE A 77 0.43 -20.71 -4.37
N ARG A 78 0.66 -21.92 -3.86
CA ARG A 78 0.02 -23.13 -4.42
C ARG A 78 -1.51 -23.06 -4.34
N LEU A 79 -2.06 -22.60 -3.22
CA LEU A 79 -3.49 -22.40 -3.03
C LEU A 79 -4.07 -21.41 -4.05
N LEU A 80 -3.36 -20.29 -4.28
CA LEU A 80 -3.74 -19.30 -5.28
C LEU A 80 -3.67 -19.86 -6.70
N GLY A 81 -2.64 -20.65 -7.02
CA GLY A 81 -2.46 -21.30 -8.31
C GLY A 81 -3.59 -22.29 -8.61
N GLN A 82 -3.90 -23.18 -7.66
CA GLN A 82 -4.98 -24.18 -7.78
C GLN A 82 -6.36 -23.52 -8.00
N ASN A 83 -6.59 -22.37 -7.36
CA ASN A 83 -7.83 -21.61 -7.51
C ASN A 83 -7.82 -20.66 -8.73
N ARG A 84 -6.74 -20.63 -9.54
CA ARG A 84 -6.54 -19.70 -10.65
C ARG A 84 -6.69 -18.23 -10.24
N ARG A 85 -6.15 -17.87 -9.07
CA ARG A 85 -6.27 -16.53 -8.47
C ARG A 85 -4.94 -15.82 -8.30
N LEU A 86 -3.86 -16.28 -8.96
CA LEU A 86 -2.56 -15.62 -8.95
C LEU A 86 -2.62 -14.18 -9.49
N ALA A 87 -3.52 -13.91 -10.46
CA ALA A 87 -3.76 -12.57 -10.98
C ALA A 87 -4.29 -11.56 -9.92
N LEU A 88 -4.73 -12.04 -8.74
CA LEU A 88 -5.17 -11.19 -7.63
C LEU A 88 -4.04 -10.81 -6.67
N LEU A 89 -2.81 -11.28 -6.89
CA LEU A 89 -1.67 -10.97 -6.02
C LEU A 89 -1.46 -9.48 -5.78
N PRO A 90 -1.59 -8.57 -6.77
CA PRO A 90 -1.51 -7.14 -6.52
C PRO A 90 -2.56 -6.62 -5.53
N ASP A 91 -3.81 -7.07 -5.67
CA ASP A 91 -4.91 -6.69 -4.77
C ASP A 91 -4.72 -7.29 -3.36
N ILE A 92 -4.20 -8.52 -3.29
CA ILE A 92 -3.88 -9.20 -2.02
C ILE A 92 -2.75 -8.48 -1.31
N ALA A 93 -1.68 -8.10 -2.01
CA ALA A 93 -0.55 -7.37 -1.45
C ALA A 93 -1.00 -6.00 -0.89
N ALA A 94 -1.79 -5.24 -1.65
CA ALA A 94 -2.31 -3.96 -1.19
C ALA A 94 -3.15 -4.09 0.09
N GLN A 95 -4.02 -5.10 0.17
CA GLN A 95 -4.84 -5.34 1.36
C GLN A 95 -4.04 -5.88 2.55
N PHE A 96 -3.01 -6.69 2.31
CA PHE A 96 -2.09 -7.15 3.35
C PHE A 96 -1.34 -5.97 3.99
N GLU A 97 -0.82 -5.04 3.17
CA GLU A 97 -0.14 -3.84 3.66
C GLU A 97 -1.10 -2.91 4.44
N ALA A 98 -2.36 -2.81 4.03
CA ALA A 98 -3.36 -2.07 4.78
C ALA A 98 -3.60 -2.68 6.17
N LEU A 99 -3.73 -4.01 6.27
CA LEU A 99 -3.88 -4.73 7.54
C LEU A 99 -2.63 -4.62 8.41
N ARG A 100 -1.44 -4.66 7.78
CA ARG A 100 -0.17 -4.46 8.47
C ARG A 100 -0.06 -3.05 9.04
N ALA A 101 -0.38 -2.03 8.24
CA ALA A 101 -0.38 -0.63 8.69
C ALA A 101 -1.37 -0.39 9.83
N GLU A 102 -2.54 -1.04 9.79
CA GLU A 102 -3.52 -1.02 10.88
C GLU A 102 -2.97 -1.66 12.17
N LEU A 103 -2.30 -2.81 12.05
CA LEU A 103 -1.67 -3.49 13.20
C LEU A 103 -0.51 -2.67 13.78
N GLU A 104 0.36 -2.13 12.92
CA GLU A 104 1.48 -1.28 13.32
C GLU A 104 1.02 0.11 13.77
N ASN A 105 -0.28 0.38 13.68
CA ASN A 105 -0.89 1.68 14.02
C ASN A 105 -0.23 2.85 13.28
N THR A 106 0.16 2.62 12.04
CA THR A 106 0.86 3.58 11.18
C THR A 106 -0.13 4.24 10.23
N ALA A 107 -0.13 5.57 10.18
CA ALA A 107 -0.90 6.36 9.24
C ALA A 107 -0.02 6.78 8.05
N ALA A 108 -0.41 6.40 6.83
CA ALA A 108 0.20 6.94 5.62
C ALA A 108 -0.32 8.38 5.40
N VAL A 109 0.59 9.33 5.31
CA VAL A 109 0.29 10.76 5.14
C VAL A 109 1.01 11.30 3.92
N GLU A 110 0.25 11.81 2.97
CA GLU A 110 0.78 12.58 1.85
C GLU A 110 0.85 14.05 2.23
N VAL A 111 2.01 14.66 2.05
CA VAL A 111 2.25 16.08 2.31
C VAL A 111 2.66 16.76 1.03
N THR A 112 1.76 17.54 0.46
CA THR A 112 2.05 18.38 -0.72
C THR A 112 2.41 19.78 -0.25
N SER A 113 3.60 20.26 -0.59
CA SER A 113 4.12 21.58 -0.18
C SER A 113 4.61 22.39 -1.38
N ALA A 114 4.56 23.71 -1.29
CA ALA A 114 5.02 24.60 -2.37
C ALA A 114 6.53 24.50 -2.61
N VAL A 115 7.31 24.15 -1.58
CA VAL A 115 8.77 23.97 -1.63
C VAL A 115 9.18 22.69 -0.89
N ALA A 116 10.35 22.17 -1.22
CA ALA A 116 10.86 20.98 -0.53
C ALA A 116 11.00 21.24 0.98
N LEU A 117 10.43 20.36 1.79
CA LEU A 117 10.51 20.43 3.25
C LEU A 117 11.90 20.05 3.73
N SER A 118 12.47 20.85 4.64
CA SER A 118 13.69 20.47 5.34
C SER A 118 13.45 19.29 6.28
N ASP A 119 14.52 18.59 6.67
CA ASP A 119 14.39 17.43 7.57
C ASP A 119 13.87 17.84 8.95
N GLU A 120 14.21 19.05 9.42
CA GLU A 120 13.66 19.62 10.65
C GLU A 120 12.15 19.89 10.55
N GLN A 121 11.69 20.42 9.41
CA GLN A 121 10.26 20.65 9.14
C GLN A 121 9.49 19.34 9.04
N LYS A 122 10.07 18.33 8.37
CA LYS A 122 9.49 16.98 8.31
C LYS A 122 9.34 16.38 9.70
N ALA A 123 10.37 16.48 10.55
CA ALA A 123 10.35 15.95 11.91
C ALA A 123 9.29 16.64 12.78
N LYS A 124 9.20 17.97 12.75
CA LYS A 124 8.17 18.74 13.47
C LYS A 124 6.75 18.39 13.01
N LEU A 125 6.55 18.27 11.70
CA LEU A 125 5.26 17.91 11.12
C LEU A 125 4.85 16.49 11.49
N ALA A 126 5.78 15.53 11.41
CA ALA A 126 5.55 14.15 11.82
C ALA A 126 5.16 14.05 13.31
N ALA A 127 5.84 14.78 14.18
CA ALA A 127 5.53 14.82 15.61
C ALA A 127 4.13 15.39 15.90
N ALA A 128 3.77 16.50 15.24
CA ALA A 128 2.45 17.11 15.36
C ALA A 128 1.33 16.18 14.87
N LEU A 129 1.55 15.54 13.72
CA LEU A 129 0.60 14.58 13.15
C LEU A 129 0.47 13.32 14.01
N LYS A 130 1.57 12.79 14.54
CA LYS A 130 1.58 11.66 15.48
C LYS A 130 0.71 11.96 16.71
N THR A 131 0.85 13.15 17.29
CA THR A 131 0.05 13.57 18.43
C THR A 131 -1.43 13.70 18.07
N ARG A 132 -1.76 14.26 16.92
CA ARG A 132 -3.14 14.49 16.47
C ARG A 132 -3.84 13.20 16.04
N LEU A 133 -3.16 12.34 15.30
CA LEU A 133 -3.70 11.09 14.80
C LEU A 133 -3.60 9.94 15.82
N ARG A 134 -2.80 10.11 16.86
CA ARG A 134 -2.46 9.06 17.86
C ARG A 134 -1.92 7.78 17.22
N ARG A 135 -1.18 7.94 16.11
CA ARG A 135 -0.62 6.87 15.30
C ARG A 135 0.79 7.25 14.84
N GLU A 136 1.63 6.26 14.59
CA GLU A 136 2.87 6.50 13.87
C GLU A 136 2.56 7.01 12.46
N VAL A 137 3.36 7.97 11.98
CA VAL A 137 3.11 8.65 10.70
C VAL A 137 4.21 8.31 9.71
N GLN A 138 3.82 7.68 8.60
CA GLN A 138 4.70 7.54 7.45
C GLN A 138 4.38 8.62 6.43
N MET A 139 5.32 9.55 6.26
CA MET A 139 5.13 10.75 5.46
C MET A 139 5.74 10.59 4.06
N THR A 140 4.93 10.87 3.04
CA THR A 140 5.38 10.94 1.63
C THR A 140 5.31 12.41 1.18
N PRO A 141 6.44 13.14 1.11
CA PRO A 141 6.45 14.52 0.66
C PRO A 141 6.38 14.61 -0.85
N THR A 142 5.56 15.53 -1.35
CA THR A 142 5.44 15.91 -2.77
C THR A 142 5.57 17.42 -2.87
N VAL A 143 6.22 17.92 -3.92
CA VAL A 143 6.36 19.36 -4.16
C VAL A 143 5.42 19.79 -5.27
N ASP A 144 4.60 20.83 -5.01
CA ASP A 144 3.67 21.43 -5.96
C ASP A 144 3.76 22.96 -5.85
N ALA A 145 4.37 23.57 -6.84
CA ALA A 145 4.58 25.03 -6.89
C ALA A 145 3.26 25.83 -7.02
N ASP A 146 2.18 25.19 -7.48
CA ASP A 146 0.87 25.85 -7.66
C ASP A 146 0.20 26.22 -6.32
N LEU A 147 0.71 25.72 -5.19
CA LEU A 147 0.22 26.06 -3.86
C LEU A 147 0.63 27.49 -3.41
N ILE A 148 1.56 28.13 -4.11
CA ILE A 148 2.11 29.47 -3.77
C ILE A 148 2.86 29.46 -2.43
N GLY A 149 2.39 28.69 -1.42
CA GLY A 149 2.97 28.54 -0.11
C GLY A 149 2.11 27.68 0.82
N GLY A 150 2.73 27.22 1.91
CA GLY A 150 2.11 26.32 2.87
C GLY A 150 2.14 24.86 2.43
N ALA A 151 1.29 24.02 3.01
CA ALA A 151 1.19 22.61 2.69
C ALA A 151 -0.26 22.09 2.80
N VAL A 152 -0.57 21.10 1.99
CA VAL A 152 -1.80 20.29 2.07
C VAL A 152 -1.41 18.91 2.56
N ILE A 153 -2.09 18.43 3.59
CA ILE A 153 -1.83 17.15 4.23
C ILE A 153 -3.05 16.27 4.00
N ARG A 154 -2.82 15.07 3.45
CA ARG A 154 -3.87 14.06 3.22
C ARG A 154 -3.55 12.79 3.99
N CYS A 155 -4.52 12.30 4.75
CA CYS A 155 -4.43 11.04 5.48
C CYS A 155 -5.76 10.29 5.31
N GLY A 156 -5.84 9.38 4.33
CA GLY A 156 -7.10 8.76 3.95
C GLY A 156 -8.15 9.82 3.57
N ASP A 157 -9.29 9.82 4.27
CA ASP A 157 -10.38 10.78 4.05
C ASP A 157 -10.15 12.14 4.73
N LEU A 158 -9.15 12.25 5.60
CA LEU A 158 -8.83 13.48 6.30
C LEU A 158 -7.92 14.36 5.41
N VAL A 159 -8.38 15.57 5.09
CA VAL A 159 -7.59 16.59 4.39
C VAL A 159 -7.43 17.80 5.30
N ILE A 160 -6.19 18.21 5.52
CA ILE A 160 -5.84 19.41 6.26
C ILE A 160 -5.16 20.36 5.27
N ASP A 161 -5.87 21.37 4.85
CA ASP A 161 -5.37 22.40 3.93
C ASP A 161 -4.83 23.59 4.73
N GLY A 162 -3.51 23.74 4.73
CA GLY A 162 -2.78 24.87 5.28
C GLY A 162 -2.13 25.75 4.19
N SER A 163 -2.54 25.60 2.93
CA SER A 163 -1.99 26.39 1.82
C SER A 163 -2.47 27.85 1.86
N ILE A 164 -1.64 28.75 1.31
CA ILE A 164 -2.02 30.16 1.11
C ILE A 164 -3.21 30.24 0.13
N LYS A 165 -3.20 29.43 -0.91
CA LYS A 165 -4.30 29.34 -1.90
C LYS A 165 -5.63 29.00 -1.24
N GLY A 166 -5.66 28.00 -0.35
CA GLY A 166 -6.88 27.64 0.40
C GLY A 166 -7.39 28.77 1.30
N ARG A 167 -6.48 29.46 2.01
CA ARG A 167 -6.82 30.60 2.87
C ARG A 167 -7.37 31.78 2.08
N LEU A 168 -6.79 32.08 0.92
CA LEU A 168 -7.29 33.15 0.04
C LEU A 168 -8.70 32.82 -0.50
N ALA A 169 -8.95 31.57 -0.87
CA ALA A 169 -10.27 31.13 -1.32
C ALA A 169 -11.33 31.26 -0.21
N GLN A 170 -10.96 30.93 1.05
CA GLN A 170 -11.85 31.13 2.19
C GLN A 170 -12.18 32.61 2.42
N LEU A 171 -11.16 33.49 2.42
CA LEU A 171 -11.37 34.94 2.57
C LEU A 171 -12.23 35.51 1.45
N GLN A 172 -12.05 35.08 0.21
CA GLN A 172 -12.85 35.51 -0.93
C GLN A 172 -14.33 35.13 -0.74
N ASN A 173 -14.60 33.91 -0.24
CA ASN A 173 -15.97 33.47 0.03
C ASN A 173 -16.63 34.23 1.19
N GLU A 174 -15.86 34.58 2.24
CA GLU A 174 -16.34 35.37 3.37
C GLU A 174 -16.62 36.81 3.01
N LEU A 175 -15.90 37.41 2.05
CA LEU A 175 -16.09 38.77 1.58
C LEU A 175 -17.19 38.89 0.52
N SER A 176 -17.62 37.77 -0.07
CA SER A 176 -18.65 37.74 -1.13
C SER A 176 -20.05 37.43 -0.58
N ASN A 177 -20.18 37.17 0.72
CA ASN A 177 -21.44 37.00 1.46
C ASN A 177 -21.71 38.21 2.34
#